data_7cef5d75e236112b6c7d3d8b3857ce9a
#
_entry.id   7cef5d75e236112b6c7d3d8b3857ce9a
#
_cell.length_a   1.000
_cell.length_b   1.000
_cell.length_c   1.000
_cell.angle_alpha   90.00
_cell.angle_beta   90.00
_cell.angle_gamma   90.00
#
_symmetry.space_group_name_H-M   'P 1'
#
loop_
_entity.id
_entity.type
_entity.pdbx_description
1 polymer ?
#
loop_
_entity_poly.entity_id
_entity_poly.type
_entity_poly.pdbx_seq_one_letter_code
_entity_poly.pdbx_strand_id
1 'polypeptide(L)'
;MTKIIDSKIPEGPIAEKWTNYKAHQKLVNPANKRRLDIIVVGTGLAGASAAASLGEMGFRVFNFCIQDSPRRAHSIAAQGGINAAKNYQNDGDSVYRLFYDTVKGGDYRAREANVYRLAEVSNNIIDQCVAQGVPFAREYGGTLANRSFGGAQVSRTFYAKGQTGQQLLLGAYSALSRQVGAGTVKLYTRYEMEDVVLVDGRARGIIAKNLVTCLLYTSPSPRDLSTSRMPSSA
;
A
#
# COMPACT_ATOMS: atom_id res chain seq x y z
N MET A 1 -10.51 -28.93 -12.77
CA MET A 1 -11.34 -28.00 -11.96
C MET A 1 -10.54 -26.72 -11.74
N THR A 2 -10.97 -25.62 -12.34
CA THR A 2 -10.34 -24.32 -12.13
C THR A 2 -10.55 -23.93 -10.67
N LYS A 3 -9.47 -23.79 -9.90
CA LYS A 3 -9.54 -23.38 -8.50
C LYS A 3 -10.01 -21.92 -8.46
N ILE A 4 -11.25 -21.71 -8.04
CA ILE A 4 -11.76 -20.35 -7.84
C ILE A 4 -10.95 -19.75 -6.68
N ILE A 5 -10.15 -18.73 -6.99
CA ILE A 5 -9.45 -17.96 -5.97
C ILE A 5 -10.47 -16.99 -5.40
N ASP A 6 -11.07 -17.35 -4.28
CA ASP A 6 -11.95 -16.46 -3.53
C ASP A 6 -11.10 -15.60 -2.59
N SER A 7 -11.23 -14.30 -2.74
CA SER A 7 -10.69 -13.38 -1.73
C SER A 7 -11.67 -13.39 -0.57
N LYS A 8 -11.23 -13.83 0.58
CA LYS A 8 -12.01 -13.86 1.82
C LYS A 8 -12.54 -12.46 2.17
N ILE A 9 -13.68 -12.11 1.60
CA ILE A 9 -14.37 -10.86 1.91
C ILE A 9 -15.10 -11.08 3.24
N PRO A 10 -14.95 -10.15 4.23
CA PRO A 10 -15.68 -10.27 5.49
C PRO A 10 -17.19 -10.29 5.28
N GLU A 11 -17.91 -11.04 6.09
CA GLU A 11 -19.36 -11.11 6.11
C GLU A 11 -19.98 -9.97 6.93
N GLY A 12 -21.30 -9.76 6.78
CA GLY A 12 -22.08 -8.77 7.54
C GLY A 12 -22.42 -7.49 6.77
N PRO A 13 -23.06 -6.51 7.41
CA PRO A 13 -23.40 -5.22 6.83
C PRO A 13 -22.13 -4.49 6.36
N ILE A 14 -22.22 -3.74 5.24
CA ILE A 14 -21.07 -3.11 4.59
C ILE A 14 -20.26 -2.21 5.56
N ALA A 15 -20.93 -1.47 6.42
CA ALA A 15 -20.30 -0.56 7.38
C ALA A 15 -19.57 -1.28 8.53
N GLU A 16 -19.90 -2.54 8.80
CA GLU A 16 -19.38 -3.30 9.93
C GLU A 16 -18.42 -4.42 9.54
N LYS A 17 -18.44 -4.83 8.26
CA LYS A 17 -17.66 -5.98 7.75
C LYS A 17 -16.21 -6.00 8.25
N TRP A 18 -15.49 -4.91 8.05
CA TRP A 18 -14.07 -4.85 8.41
C TRP A 18 -13.84 -4.69 9.91
N THR A 19 -14.75 -4.03 10.62
CA THR A 19 -14.68 -3.91 12.08
C THR A 19 -14.86 -5.28 12.72
N ASN A 20 -15.89 -6.02 12.31
CA ASN A 20 -16.16 -7.37 12.78
C ASN A 20 -15.01 -8.33 12.42
N TYR A 21 -14.50 -8.25 11.18
CA TYR A 21 -13.35 -9.06 10.76
C TYR A 21 -12.11 -8.79 11.63
N LYS A 22 -11.78 -7.53 11.90
CA LYS A 22 -10.64 -7.18 12.77
C LYS A 22 -10.81 -7.66 14.20
N ALA A 23 -12.02 -7.60 14.73
CA ALA A 23 -12.29 -8.07 16.10
C ALA A 23 -12.02 -9.59 16.27
N HIS A 24 -12.17 -10.36 15.21
CA HIS A 24 -11.92 -11.81 15.21
C HIS A 24 -10.48 -12.18 14.80
N GLN A 25 -9.63 -11.21 14.42
CA GLN A 25 -8.26 -11.51 14.03
C GLN A 25 -7.36 -11.78 15.24
N LYS A 26 -6.57 -12.85 15.14
CA LYS A 26 -5.54 -13.13 16.14
C LYS A 26 -4.41 -12.11 15.99
N LEU A 27 -4.20 -11.31 17.01
CA LEU A 27 -3.13 -10.32 17.03
C LEU A 27 -1.75 -10.98 17.19
N VAL A 28 -0.76 -10.38 16.54
CA VAL A 28 0.64 -10.76 16.71
C VAL A 28 1.14 -10.18 18.04
N ASN A 29 1.61 -11.05 18.94
CA ASN A 29 2.26 -10.58 20.17
C ASN A 29 3.50 -9.74 19.78
N PRO A 30 3.68 -8.55 20.36
CA PRO A 30 4.83 -7.68 20.08
C PRO A 30 6.19 -8.39 20.24
N ALA A 31 6.35 -9.32 21.17
CA ALA A 31 7.56 -10.12 21.34
C ALA A 31 7.88 -11.03 20.14
N ASN A 32 6.87 -11.40 19.36
CA ASN A 32 7.02 -12.29 18.20
C ASN A 32 7.24 -11.54 16.87
N LYS A 33 7.15 -10.22 16.84
CA LYS A 33 7.31 -9.43 15.60
C LYS A 33 8.63 -9.73 14.89
N ARG A 34 9.72 -9.85 15.64
CA ARG A 34 11.06 -10.14 15.09
C ARG A 34 11.21 -11.52 14.45
N ARG A 35 10.24 -12.42 14.66
CA ARG A 35 10.20 -13.77 14.09
C ARG A 35 9.40 -13.84 12.81
N LEU A 36 8.76 -12.75 12.42
CA LEU A 36 7.93 -12.66 11.22
C LEU A 36 8.66 -11.85 10.17
N ASP A 37 8.93 -12.49 9.04
CA ASP A 37 9.42 -11.85 7.85
C ASP A 37 8.25 -11.51 6.94
N ILE A 38 8.23 -10.27 6.44
CA ILE A 38 7.17 -9.80 5.55
C ILE A 38 7.78 -9.45 4.20
N ILE A 39 7.23 -10.03 3.15
CA ILE A 39 7.62 -9.71 1.77
C ILE A 39 6.62 -8.72 1.21
N VAL A 40 7.13 -7.61 0.69
CA VAL A 40 6.34 -6.60 -0.03
C VAL A 40 6.87 -6.53 -1.46
N VAL A 41 6.01 -6.85 -2.43
CA VAL A 41 6.35 -6.77 -3.85
C VAL A 41 5.79 -5.48 -4.42
N GLY A 42 6.68 -4.66 -4.97
CA GLY A 42 6.37 -3.33 -5.48
C GLY A 42 6.79 -2.22 -4.52
N THR A 43 7.22 -1.10 -5.09
CA THR A 43 7.71 0.08 -4.37
C THR A 43 7.04 1.37 -4.83
N GLY A 44 5.89 1.25 -5.50
CA GLY A 44 5.01 2.39 -5.74
C GLY A 44 4.43 2.93 -4.43
N LEU A 45 3.55 3.89 -4.50
CA LEU A 45 2.96 4.54 -3.33
C LEU A 45 2.43 3.53 -2.30
N ALA A 46 1.70 2.51 -2.75
CA ALA A 46 1.14 1.49 -1.86
C ALA A 46 2.22 0.62 -1.20
N GLY A 47 3.14 0.05 -2.01
CA GLY A 47 4.18 -0.85 -1.51
C GLY A 47 5.21 -0.14 -0.63
N ALA A 48 5.64 1.06 -1.00
CA ALA A 48 6.57 1.86 -0.19
C ALA A 48 5.94 2.25 1.15
N SER A 49 4.68 2.70 1.16
CA SER A 49 3.96 3.03 2.40
C SER A 49 3.76 1.81 3.29
N ALA A 50 3.38 0.66 2.71
CA ALA A 50 3.21 -0.58 3.45
C ALA A 50 4.55 -1.05 4.08
N ALA A 51 5.63 -1.06 3.30
CA ALA A 51 6.95 -1.47 3.78
C ALA A 51 7.47 -0.53 4.87
N ALA A 52 7.29 0.78 4.71
CA ALA A 52 7.66 1.77 5.72
C ALA A 52 6.89 1.56 7.03
N SER A 53 5.56 1.46 6.95
CA SER A 53 4.71 1.29 8.15
C SER A 53 5.00 -0.03 8.88
N LEU A 54 5.22 -1.12 8.15
CA LEU A 54 5.58 -2.40 8.74
C LEU A 54 6.96 -2.35 9.42
N GLY A 55 7.93 -1.66 8.79
CA GLY A 55 9.25 -1.42 9.37
C GLY A 55 9.17 -0.60 10.66
N GLU A 56 8.36 0.48 10.68
CA GLU A 56 8.08 1.30 11.86
C GLU A 56 7.44 0.49 13.00
N MET A 57 6.59 -0.46 12.65
CA MET A 57 6.00 -1.39 13.63
C MET A 57 7.00 -2.42 14.19
N GLY A 58 8.23 -2.47 13.67
CA GLY A 58 9.29 -3.38 14.12
C GLY A 58 9.29 -4.76 13.47
N PHE A 59 8.62 -4.92 12.33
CA PHE A 59 8.74 -6.12 11.51
C PHE A 59 10.01 -6.06 10.65
N ARG A 60 10.54 -7.23 10.30
CA ARG A 60 11.59 -7.37 9.28
C ARG A 60 10.92 -7.46 7.90
N VAL A 61 11.21 -6.51 7.03
CA VAL A 61 10.54 -6.38 5.73
C VAL A 61 11.54 -6.55 4.60
N PHE A 62 11.18 -7.36 3.61
CA PHE A 62 11.88 -7.54 2.34
C PHE A 62 11.04 -6.91 1.23
N ASN A 63 11.50 -5.78 0.70
CA ASN A 63 10.75 -5.01 -0.29
C ASN A 63 11.40 -5.12 -1.67
N PHE A 64 10.67 -5.62 -2.66
CA PHE A 64 11.14 -5.90 -4.01
C PHE A 64 10.66 -4.84 -5.00
N CYS A 65 11.60 -4.32 -5.80
CA CYS A 65 11.38 -3.29 -6.80
C CYS A 65 11.89 -3.75 -8.16
N ILE A 66 11.01 -3.78 -9.17
CA ILE A 66 11.42 -4.09 -10.54
C ILE A 66 12.30 -2.98 -11.14
N GLN A 67 12.08 -1.74 -10.75
CA GLN A 67 12.85 -0.58 -11.21
C GLN A 67 14.18 -0.47 -10.45
N ASP A 68 15.06 0.37 -10.93
CA ASP A 68 16.31 0.73 -10.27
C ASP A 68 16.10 1.62 -9.05
N SER A 69 14.96 2.30 -8.98
CA SER A 69 14.57 3.15 -7.85
C SER A 69 13.07 3.14 -7.63
N PRO A 70 12.60 3.11 -6.35
CA PRO A 70 11.19 3.28 -6.01
C PRO A 70 10.56 4.54 -6.59
N ARG A 71 11.34 5.60 -6.78
CA ARG A 71 10.87 6.89 -7.34
C ARG A 71 10.41 6.82 -8.80
N ARG A 72 10.70 5.72 -9.50
CA ARG A 72 10.27 5.52 -10.90
C ARG A 72 8.92 4.82 -11.02
N ALA A 73 8.22 4.59 -9.91
CA ALA A 73 6.89 4.01 -9.93
C ALA A 73 5.89 4.91 -10.66
N HIS A 74 4.90 4.28 -11.32
CA HIS A 74 3.88 5.00 -12.10
C HIS A 74 3.09 6.03 -11.28
N SER A 75 3.02 5.87 -9.96
CA SER A 75 2.40 6.84 -9.05
C SER A 75 2.89 8.28 -9.26
N ILE A 76 4.11 8.49 -9.77
CA ILE A 76 4.68 9.81 -10.07
C ILE A 76 3.85 10.59 -11.11
N ALA A 77 3.14 9.89 -12.00
CA ALA A 77 2.38 10.49 -13.09
C ALA A 77 1.01 11.05 -12.66
N ALA A 78 0.54 10.73 -11.45
CA ALA A 78 -0.74 11.22 -10.94
C ALA A 78 -0.64 12.70 -10.52
N GLN A 79 -1.50 13.56 -11.05
CA GLN A 79 -1.40 15.02 -10.88
C GLN A 79 -2.60 15.63 -10.15
N GLY A 80 -3.80 15.07 -10.35
CA GLY A 80 -5.07 15.70 -9.98
C GLY A 80 -5.28 15.91 -8.49
N GLY A 81 -4.97 14.93 -7.69
CA GLY A 81 -5.19 14.95 -6.25
C GLY A 81 -5.57 13.58 -5.70
N ILE A 82 -5.81 13.53 -4.40
CA ILE A 82 -6.26 12.35 -3.68
C ILE A 82 -7.54 12.67 -2.90
N ASN A 83 -8.54 11.79 -2.99
CA ASN A 83 -9.84 11.98 -2.35
C ASN A 83 -9.85 11.40 -0.94
N ALA A 84 -10.43 12.16 0.00
CA ALA A 84 -10.70 11.68 1.35
C ALA A 84 -11.96 12.35 1.92
N ALA A 85 -12.74 11.60 2.69
CA ALA A 85 -14.01 12.04 3.24
C ALA A 85 -13.83 12.86 4.53
N LYS A 86 -13.02 13.94 4.49
CA LYS A 86 -12.78 14.82 5.66
C LYS A 86 -13.88 15.82 5.91
N ASN A 87 -14.71 16.12 4.91
CA ASN A 87 -15.86 17.04 5.01
C ASN A 87 -15.52 18.40 5.66
N TYR A 88 -14.36 18.98 5.33
CA TYR A 88 -13.89 20.23 5.92
C TYR A 88 -14.81 21.42 5.63
N GLN A 89 -15.47 21.42 4.48
CA GLN A 89 -16.39 22.48 4.07
C GLN A 89 -17.84 22.25 4.52
N ASN A 90 -18.10 21.11 5.18
CA ASN A 90 -19.43 20.70 5.61
C ASN A 90 -20.46 20.73 4.47
N ASP A 91 -20.03 20.29 3.27
CA ASP A 91 -20.82 20.26 2.04
C ASP A 91 -21.56 18.91 1.83
N GLY A 92 -21.74 18.16 2.91
CA GLY A 92 -22.46 16.89 2.93
C GLY A 92 -21.63 15.70 2.46
N ASP A 93 -20.31 15.79 2.51
CA ASP A 93 -19.46 14.63 2.24
C ASP A 93 -19.46 13.65 3.41
N SER A 94 -19.28 12.38 3.10
CA SER A 94 -19.22 11.29 4.08
C SER A 94 -18.45 10.09 3.53
N VAL A 95 -18.08 9.18 4.43
CA VAL A 95 -17.49 7.89 4.07
C VAL A 95 -18.38 7.12 3.09
N TYR A 96 -19.70 7.09 3.37
CA TYR A 96 -20.65 6.40 2.49
C TYR A 96 -20.78 7.07 1.12
N ARG A 97 -20.74 8.38 1.05
CA ARG A 97 -20.79 9.12 -0.23
C ARG A 97 -19.52 8.88 -1.04
N LEU A 98 -18.35 8.92 -0.41
CA LEU A 98 -17.09 8.59 -1.10
C LEU A 98 -17.10 7.15 -1.61
N PHE A 99 -17.58 6.22 -0.81
CA PHE A 99 -17.76 4.82 -1.21
C PHE A 99 -18.68 4.70 -2.43
N TYR A 100 -19.88 5.29 -2.36
CA TYR A 100 -20.87 5.21 -3.44
C TYR A 100 -20.33 5.81 -4.75
N ASP A 101 -19.74 7.00 -4.68
CA ASP A 101 -19.20 7.69 -5.86
C ASP A 101 -18.04 6.87 -6.49
N THR A 102 -17.23 6.22 -5.66
CA THR A 102 -16.12 5.37 -6.15
C THR A 102 -16.62 4.10 -6.83
N VAL A 103 -17.62 3.43 -6.26
CA VAL A 103 -18.22 2.23 -6.86
C VAL A 103 -18.94 2.58 -8.17
N LYS A 104 -19.72 3.68 -8.18
CA LYS A 104 -20.41 4.18 -9.36
C LYS A 104 -19.44 4.62 -10.46
N GLY A 105 -18.39 5.36 -10.12
CA GLY A 105 -17.36 5.80 -11.06
C GLY A 105 -16.54 4.65 -11.64
N GLY A 106 -16.49 3.50 -10.97
CA GLY A 106 -15.89 2.26 -11.44
C GLY A 106 -16.87 1.30 -12.15
N ASP A 107 -18.00 1.80 -12.63
CA ASP A 107 -19.06 1.02 -13.32
C ASP A 107 -19.53 -0.20 -12.51
N TYR A 108 -19.58 -0.09 -11.20
CA TYR A 108 -20.00 -1.17 -10.27
C TYR A 108 -19.17 -2.46 -10.38
N ARG A 109 -17.92 -2.39 -10.86
CA ARG A 109 -17.02 -3.54 -11.01
C ARG A 109 -16.14 -3.77 -9.78
N ALA A 110 -16.08 -2.80 -8.90
CA ALA A 110 -15.23 -2.88 -7.70
C ALA A 110 -15.84 -3.80 -6.63
N ARG A 111 -14.97 -4.37 -5.81
CA ARG A 111 -15.41 -5.10 -4.61
C ARG A 111 -15.82 -4.10 -3.54
N GLU A 112 -17.10 -4.00 -3.28
CA GLU A 112 -17.69 -2.99 -2.40
C GLU A 112 -17.06 -2.96 -1.00
N ALA A 113 -16.83 -4.12 -0.39
CA ALA A 113 -16.20 -4.19 0.92
C ALA A 113 -14.81 -3.52 0.97
N ASN A 114 -14.00 -3.70 -0.08
CA ASN A 114 -12.69 -3.09 -0.16
C ASN A 114 -12.77 -1.57 -0.37
N VAL A 115 -13.69 -1.13 -1.22
CA VAL A 115 -13.91 0.31 -1.47
C VAL A 115 -14.45 1.00 -0.23
N TYR A 116 -15.38 0.36 0.49
CA TYR A 116 -15.88 0.91 1.75
C TYR A 116 -14.76 1.08 2.77
N ARG A 117 -13.90 0.05 2.91
CA ARG A 117 -12.74 0.13 3.80
C ARG A 117 -11.78 1.24 3.39
N LEU A 118 -11.54 1.42 2.10
CA LEU A 118 -10.72 2.52 1.60
C LEU A 118 -11.32 3.88 2.00
N ALA A 119 -12.63 4.05 1.82
CA ALA A 119 -13.32 5.28 2.21
C ALA A 119 -13.24 5.55 3.73
N GLU A 120 -13.39 4.51 4.56
CA GLU A 120 -13.24 4.63 6.03
C GLU A 120 -11.85 5.13 6.43
N VAL A 121 -10.78 4.59 5.82
CA VAL A 121 -9.40 4.92 6.22
C VAL A 121 -8.86 6.15 5.48
N SER A 122 -9.61 6.72 4.54
CA SER A 122 -9.13 7.80 3.68
C SER A 122 -8.60 9.01 4.46
N ASN A 123 -9.25 9.35 5.56
CA ASN A 123 -8.84 10.46 6.43
C ASN A 123 -7.48 10.19 7.08
N ASN A 124 -7.28 8.98 7.60
CA ASN A 124 -6.02 8.57 8.21
C ASN A 124 -4.88 8.52 7.18
N ILE A 125 -5.18 8.16 5.93
CA ILE A 125 -4.21 8.15 4.83
C ILE A 125 -3.70 9.57 4.56
N ILE A 126 -4.59 10.56 4.50
CA ILE A 126 -4.18 11.97 4.32
C ILE A 126 -3.30 12.42 5.48
N ASP A 127 -3.68 12.11 6.71
CA ASP A 127 -2.90 12.49 7.89
C ASP A 127 -1.52 11.82 7.90
N GLN A 128 -1.43 10.56 7.50
CA GLN A 128 -0.16 9.87 7.31
C GLN A 128 0.70 10.51 6.22
N CYS A 129 0.13 10.89 5.08
CA CYS A 129 0.84 11.59 4.03
C CYS A 129 1.40 12.94 4.50
N VAL A 130 0.62 13.69 5.29
CA VAL A 130 1.10 14.94 5.91
C VAL A 130 2.26 14.66 6.85
N ALA A 131 2.18 13.64 7.69
CA ALA A 131 3.25 13.23 8.60
C ALA A 131 4.52 12.77 7.86
N GLN A 132 4.37 12.22 6.66
CA GLN A 132 5.48 11.86 5.76
C GLN A 132 6.10 13.07 5.03
N GLY A 133 5.56 14.28 5.24
CA GLY A 133 6.10 15.50 4.66
C GLY A 133 5.54 15.87 3.28
N VAL A 134 4.39 15.31 2.88
CA VAL A 134 3.75 15.69 1.62
C VAL A 134 3.23 17.13 1.71
N PRO A 135 3.68 18.05 0.82
CA PRO A 135 3.34 19.47 0.88
C PRO A 135 1.99 19.75 0.21
N PHE A 136 0.91 19.25 0.81
CA PHE A 136 -0.43 19.60 0.34
C PHE A 136 -0.66 21.12 0.39
N ALA A 137 -1.45 21.61 -0.56
CA ALA A 137 -1.93 22.98 -0.52
C ALA A 137 -2.72 23.23 0.78
N ARG A 138 -2.59 24.46 1.31
CA ARG A 138 -3.27 24.86 2.55
C ARG A 138 -4.07 26.11 2.31
N GLU A 139 -5.16 26.24 3.07
CA GLU A 139 -5.93 27.46 3.20
C GLU A 139 -5.18 28.46 4.09
N TYR A 140 -5.61 29.72 4.07
CA TYR A 140 -5.00 30.77 4.86
C TYR A 140 -4.95 30.48 6.36
N GLY A 141 -5.98 29.78 6.86
CA GLY A 141 -6.06 29.32 8.26
C GLY A 141 -5.19 28.11 8.62
N GLY A 142 -4.41 27.57 7.66
CA GLY A 142 -3.49 26.45 7.88
C GLY A 142 -4.09 25.06 7.71
N THR A 143 -5.40 24.91 7.53
CA THR A 143 -6.05 23.65 7.17
C THR A 143 -5.67 23.22 5.75
N LEU A 144 -5.77 21.92 5.44
CA LEU A 144 -5.49 21.43 4.09
C LEU A 144 -6.56 21.96 3.12
N ALA A 145 -6.10 22.54 2.00
CA ALA A 145 -6.99 22.96 0.93
C ALA A 145 -7.57 21.72 0.24
N ASN A 146 -8.86 21.76 -0.02
CA ASN A 146 -9.56 20.75 -0.81
C ASN A 146 -10.45 21.41 -1.85
N ARG A 147 -10.77 20.64 -2.90
CA ARG A 147 -11.60 21.10 -3.99
C ARG A 147 -12.48 19.99 -4.55
N SER A 148 -13.53 20.37 -5.24
CA SER A 148 -14.26 19.47 -6.12
C SER A 148 -13.41 19.15 -7.36
N PHE A 149 -13.30 17.87 -7.71
CA PHE A 149 -12.53 17.43 -8.87
C PHE A 149 -13.05 16.08 -9.39
N GLY A 150 -12.95 15.85 -10.70
CA GLY A 150 -13.29 14.57 -11.30
C GLY A 150 -14.78 14.20 -11.25
N GLY A 151 -15.67 15.20 -11.29
CA GLY A 151 -17.11 14.97 -11.26
C GLY A 151 -17.70 14.82 -9.85
N ALA A 152 -16.87 14.83 -8.79
CA ALA A 152 -17.36 14.90 -7.44
C ALA A 152 -18.01 16.25 -7.17
N GLN A 153 -19.24 16.24 -6.63
CA GLN A 153 -19.99 17.47 -6.32
C GLN A 153 -19.66 18.05 -4.95
N VAL A 154 -18.70 17.47 -4.26
CA VAL A 154 -18.23 17.87 -2.93
C VAL A 154 -16.74 18.10 -2.93
N SER A 155 -16.27 18.95 -2.03
CA SER A 155 -14.86 19.31 -1.90
C SER A 155 -14.11 18.28 -1.06
N ARG A 156 -13.60 17.23 -1.72
CA ARG A 156 -12.88 16.11 -1.06
C ARG A 156 -11.50 15.83 -1.60
N THR A 157 -11.06 16.55 -2.64
CA THR A 157 -9.79 16.30 -3.31
C THR A 157 -8.69 17.17 -2.73
N PHE A 158 -7.73 16.54 -2.08
CA PHE A 158 -6.52 17.16 -1.56
C PHE A 158 -5.41 17.11 -2.62
N TYR A 159 -4.63 18.17 -2.76
CA TYR A 159 -3.69 18.29 -3.87
C TYR A 159 -2.40 19.04 -3.51
N ALA A 160 -1.36 18.79 -4.27
CA ALA A 160 -0.07 19.50 -4.23
C ALA A 160 0.21 20.12 -5.62
N LYS A 161 -0.54 21.15 -5.97
CA LYS A 161 -0.39 22.03 -7.18
C LYS A 161 0.25 21.34 -8.41
N GLY A 162 -0.45 20.38 -9.03
CA GLY A 162 -0.01 19.71 -10.26
C GLY A 162 1.01 18.58 -10.07
N GLN A 163 1.48 18.34 -8.85
CA GLN A 163 2.52 17.35 -8.55
C GLN A 163 2.08 16.35 -7.47
N THR A 164 0.79 16.13 -7.29
CA THR A 164 0.27 15.38 -6.15
C THR A 164 0.86 13.97 -6.06
N GLY A 165 0.85 13.21 -7.16
CA GLY A 165 1.39 11.85 -7.18
C GLY A 165 2.89 11.81 -6.93
N GLN A 166 3.64 12.75 -7.49
CA GLN A 166 5.07 12.88 -7.26
C GLN A 166 5.38 13.14 -5.78
N GLN A 167 4.66 14.07 -5.17
CA GLN A 167 4.88 14.43 -3.76
C GLN A 167 4.46 13.31 -2.81
N LEU A 168 3.34 12.63 -3.10
CA LEU A 168 2.93 11.44 -2.37
C LEU A 168 3.99 10.34 -2.44
N LEU A 169 4.51 10.07 -3.65
CA LEU A 169 5.53 9.05 -3.85
C LEU A 169 6.83 9.41 -3.12
N LEU A 170 7.26 10.66 -3.17
CA LEU A 170 8.46 11.13 -2.46
C LEU A 170 8.29 11.05 -0.94
N GLY A 171 7.11 11.36 -0.41
CA GLY A 171 6.79 11.17 1.01
C GLY A 171 6.89 9.71 1.45
N ALA A 172 6.26 8.81 0.70
CA ALA A 172 6.35 7.37 0.95
C ALA A 172 7.79 6.84 0.80
N TYR A 173 8.52 7.30 -0.22
CA TYR A 173 9.93 6.95 -0.42
C TYR A 173 10.82 7.43 0.73
N SER A 174 10.61 8.64 1.23
CA SER A 174 11.35 9.16 2.38
C SER A 174 11.11 8.33 3.64
N ALA A 175 9.85 7.94 3.89
CA ALA A 175 9.51 7.04 4.98
C ALA A 175 10.17 5.66 4.82
N LEU A 176 10.11 5.08 3.61
CA LEU A 176 10.77 3.83 3.28
C LEU A 176 12.29 3.91 3.49
N SER A 177 12.93 4.99 3.01
CA SER A 177 14.37 5.19 3.12
C SER A 177 14.84 5.29 4.57
N ARG A 178 14.05 5.90 5.46
CA ARG A 178 14.33 5.91 6.89
C ARG A 178 14.37 4.48 7.46
N GLN A 179 13.44 3.62 7.06
CA GLN A 179 13.40 2.23 7.52
C GLN A 179 14.50 1.37 6.91
N VAL A 180 14.90 1.64 5.67
CA VAL A 180 16.09 1.03 5.06
C VAL A 180 17.35 1.42 5.82
N GLY A 181 17.50 2.72 6.14
CA GLY A 181 18.62 3.22 6.96
C GLY A 181 18.65 2.65 8.38
N ALA A 182 17.48 2.41 8.97
CA ALA A 182 17.35 1.75 10.28
C ALA A 182 17.56 0.22 10.24
N GLY A 183 17.66 -0.38 9.05
CA GLY A 183 17.88 -1.82 8.88
C GLY A 183 16.63 -2.70 9.07
N THR A 184 15.45 -2.11 9.28
CA THR A 184 14.17 -2.85 9.41
C THR A 184 13.61 -3.29 8.06
N VAL A 185 13.92 -2.54 7.00
CA VAL A 185 13.53 -2.86 5.62
C VAL A 185 14.77 -3.13 4.78
N LYS A 186 14.79 -4.26 4.09
CA LYS A 186 15.78 -4.58 3.07
C LYS A 186 15.17 -4.36 1.69
N LEU A 187 15.73 -3.42 0.92
CA LEU A 187 15.24 -3.06 -0.39
C LEU A 187 16.04 -3.78 -1.47
N TYR A 188 15.34 -4.47 -2.37
CA TYR A 188 15.88 -5.16 -3.54
C TYR A 188 15.42 -4.44 -4.81
N THR A 189 16.30 -3.67 -5.44
CA THR A 189 16.03 -2.99 -6.72
C THR A 189 16.44 -3.86 -7.88
N ARG A 190 15.76 -3.72 -9.02
CA ARG A 190 15.95 -4.53 -10.24
C ARG A 190 15.69 -6.02 -10.00
N TYR A 191 14.65 -6.32 -9.22
CA TYR A 191 14.16 -7.68 -9.02
C TYR A 191 12.73 -7.79 -9.51
N GLU A 192 12.49 -8.73 -10.41
CA GLU A 192 11.17 -9.09 -10.92
C GLU A 192 10.65 -10.32 -10.16
N MET A 193 9.42 -10.25 -9.69
CA MET A 193 8.77 -11.40 -9.08
C MET A 193 8.21 -12.30 -10.20
N GLU A 194 8.70 -13.55 -10.25
CA GLU A 194 8.28 -14.54 -11.24
C GLU A 194 7.12 -15.40 -10.72
N ASP A 195 7.18 -15.84 -9.46
CA ASP A 195 6.17 -16.75 -8.91
C ASP A 195 6.05 -16.65 -7.38
N VAL A 196 4.99 -17.24 -6.85
CA VAL A 196 4.72 -17.39 -5.42
C VAL A 196 5.03 -18.80 -4.96
N VAL A 197 5.93 -18.95 -4.00
CA VAL A 197 6.25 -20.24 -3.39
C VAL A 197 5.11 -20.68 -2.49
N LEU A 198 4.47 -21.79 -2.84
CA LEU A 198 3.42 -22.41 -2.04
C LEU A 198 3.95 -23.64 -1.31
N VAL A 199 3.74 -23.70 0.00
CA VAL A 199 4.00 -24.86 0.83
C VAL A 199 2.70 -25.23 1.53
N ASP A 200 2.24 -26.45 1.33
CA ASP A 200 0.94 -26.93 1.86
C ASP A 200 -0.24 -26.00 1.50
N GLY A 201 -0.25 -25.46 0.28
CA GLY A 201 -1.27 -24.55 -0.23
C GLY A 201 -1.24 -23.15 0.39
N ARG A 202 -0.19 -22.78 1.13
CA ARG A 202 0.00 -21.47 1.73
C ARG A 202 1.18 -20.75 1.07
N ALA A 203 1.01 -19.46 0.78
CA ALA A 203 2.10 -18.62 0.32
C ALA A 203 3.16 -18.49 1.41
N ARG A 204 4.40 -18.89 1.10
CA ARG A 204 5.53 -18.89 2.05
C ARG A 204 6.70 -18.06 1.57
N GLY A 205 6.72 -17.67 0.31
CA GLY A 205 7.79 -16.89 -0.26
C GLY A 205 7.49 -16.51 -1.71
N ILE A 206 8.48 -15.97 -2.39
CA ILE A 206 8.44 -15.64 -3.81
C ILE A 206 9.69 -16.16 -4.51
N ILE A 207 9.58 -16.39 -5.81
CA ILE A 207 10.71 -16.53 -6.71
C ILE A 207 10.90 -15.17 -7.38
N ALA A 208 12.10 -14.61 -7.29
CA ALA A 208 12.43 -13.33 -7.88
C ALA A 208 13.70 -13.42 -8.72
N LYS A 209 13.65 -12.84 -9.92
CA LYS A 209 14.76 -12.76 -10.86
C LYS A 209 15.50 -11.44 -10.67
N ASN A 210 16.79 -11.50 -10.46
CA ASN A 210 17.63 -10.31 -10.51
C ASN A 210 17.85 -9.92 -11.99
N LEU A 211 17.38 -8.75 -12.39
CA LEU A 211 17.42 -8.28 -13.77
C LEU A 211 18.82 -7.84 -14.24
N VAL A 212 19.77 -7.73 -13.31
CA VAL A 212 21.17 -7.40 -13.65
C VAL A 212 21.98 -8.67 -13.93
N THR A 213 21.82 -9.67 -13.08
CA THR A 213 22.58 -10.94 -13.15
C THR A 213 21.83 -12.05 -13.87
N CYS A 214 20.53 -11.86 -14.15
CA CYS A 214 19.61 -12.87 -14.70
C CYS A 214 19.46 -14.12 -13.83
N LEU A 215 19.91 -14.10 -12.58
CA LEU A 215 19.80 -15.22 -11.66
C LEU A 215 18.44 -15.20 -10.93
N LEU A 216 17.90 -16.39 -10.73
CA LEU A 216 16.70 -16.57 -9.89
C LEU A 216 17.11 -16.74 -8.43
N TYR A 217 16.34 -16.10 -7.57
CA TYR A 217 16.47 -16.19 -6.12
C TYR A 217 15.13 -16.61 -5.52
N THR A 218 15.14 -17.59 -4.65
CA THR A 218 14.00 -17.84 -3.78
C THR A 218 14.12 -16.92 -2.59
N SER A 219 13.06 -16.19 -2.29
CA SER A 219 13.00 -15.48 -1.02
C SER A 219 12.95 -16.51 0.09
N PRO A 220 13.84 -16.41 1.10
CA PRO A 220 13.99 -17.45 2.09
C PRO A 220 12.70 -17.67 2.86
N SER A 221 12.43 -18.95 3.14
CA SER A 221 11.71 -19.30 4.36
C SER A 221 12.32 -18.51 5.53
N PRO A 222 11.54 -18.11 6.54
CA PRO A 222 12.08 -17.38 7.71
C PRO A 222 13.26 -18.03 8.43
N ARG A 223 13.67 -19.21 8.00
CA ARG A 223 14.77 -19.98 8.60
C ARG A 223 16.07 -19.98 7.80
N ASP A 224 16.04 -19.59 6.51
CA ASP A 224 17.23 -19.64 5.66
C ASP A 224 17.58 -18.25 5.14
N LEU A 225 18.48 -17.59 5.86
CA LEU A 225 19.12 -16.34 5.42
C LEU A 225 20.30 -16.58 4.46
N SER A 226 20.57 -17.83 4.10
CA SER A 226 21.55 -18.16 3.08
C SER A 226 20.91 -18.10 1.70
N THR A 227 21.39 -17.20 0.87
CA THR A 227 21.05 -17.13 -0.55
C THR A 227 21.51 -18.43 -1.23
N SER A 228 20.60 -19.40 -1.37
CA SER A 228 20.88 -20.55 -2.23
C SER A 228 20.81 -20.07 -3.68
N ARG A 229 21.96 -19.96 -4.33
CA ARG A 229 22.06 -19.84 -5.79
C ARG A 229 21.53 -21.15 -6.37
N MET A 230 20.39 -21.12 -7.06
CA MET A 230 20.08 -22.19 -7.99
C MET A 230 20.84 -21.91 -9.29
N PRO A 231 21.67 -22.83 -9.77
CA PRO A 231 22.23 -22.72 -11.10
C PRO A 231 21.08 -22.81 -12.11
N SER A 232 21.06 -21.90 -13.08
CA SER A 232 20.20 -22.04 -14.25
C SER A 232 20.59 -23.32 -14.95
N SER A 233 19.76 -24.35 -14.90
CA SER A 233 19.90 -25.48 -15.80
C SER A 233 19.66 -24.99 -17.22
N ALA A 234 20.63 -25.19 -18.05
CA ALA A 234 20.62 -24.99 -19.50
C ALA A 234 19.47 -25.74 -20.18
#